data_58814be60f07b8afe8992994c06117da
#
_entry.id   58814be60f07b8afe8992994c06117da
#
_cell.length_a   1.000
_cell.length_b   1.000
_cell.length_c   1.000
_cell.angle_alpha   90.00
_cell.angle_beta   90.00
_cell.angle_gamma   90.00
#
_symmetry.space_group_name_H-M   'P 1'
#
loop_
_entity.id
_entity.type
_entity.pdbx_description
1 polymer ?
#
loop_
_entity_poly.entity_id
_entity_poly.type
_entity_poly.pdbx_seq_one_letter_code
_entity_poly.pdbx_strand_id
1 'polypeptide(L)'
;MIDLQLLQVEKGGNPELVRESQRKRFASESLVDEVLSMYKHWTSLEFQLNSMQQEVNKVQKTITAKKKAKEDADAELAQKKEIDAKIIDFKPHVAEAERAMRAKACTIGNLVGDKVPVSSTEDDNLTLRTCLLYTSDAADEGLGV
;
A
#
# COMPACT_ATOMS: atom_id res chain seq x y z
N MET A 1 3.51 -4.26 -7.86
CA MET A 1 3.16 -3.26 -6.83
C MET A 1 4.46 -2.73 -6.25
N ILE A 2 4.61 -1.42 -6.13
CA ILE A 2 5.75 -0.82 -5.46
C ILE A 2 5.70 -1.09 -3.96
N ASP A 3 6.87 -1.21 -3.31
CA ASP A 3 6.91 -1.31 -1.86
C ASP A 3 6.55 0.04 -1.24
N LEU A 4 5.53 0.05 -0.38
CA LEU A 4 5.08 1.25 0.34
C LEU A 4 6.15 1.82 1.27
N GLN A 5 7.13 1.02 1.69
CA GLN A 5 8.25 1.51 2.50
C GLN A 5 9.12 2.51 1.73
N LEU A 6 9.25 2.34 0.41
CA LEU A 6 9.98 3.28 -0.45
C LEU A 6 9.38 4.68 -0.47
N LEU A 7 8.09 4.80 -0.16
CA LEU A 7 7.39 6.08 -0.09
C LEU A 7 7.52 6.78 1.28
N GLN A 8 8.02 6.07 2.30
CA GLN A 8 8.04 6.54 3.69
C GLN A 8 9.43 7.06 4.05
N VAL A 9 9.61 8.37 4.02
CA VAL A 9 10.89 9.03 4.39
C VAL A 9 11.31 8.67 5.81
N GLU A 10 10.35 8.57 6.75
CA GLU A 10 10.59 8.23 8.16
C GLU A 10 11.18 6.82 8.36
N LYS A 11 10.96 5.92 7.41
CA LYS A 11 11.49 4.56 7.41
C LYS A 11 12.67 4.36 6.45
N GLY A 12 13.28 5.46 6.00
CA GLY A 12 14.42 5.42 5.09
C GLY A 12 14.04 5.28 3.61
N GLY A 13 12.76 5.41 3.27
CA GLY A 13 12.30 5.44 1.88
C GLY A 13 12.62 6.78 1.19
N ASN A 14 12.67 6.76 -0.13
CA ASN A 14 12.88 7.93 -0.95
C ASN A 14 11.77 8.09 -2.00
N PRO A 15 10.72 8.89 -1.71
CA PRO A 15 9.63 9.13 -2.65
C PRO A 15 10.08 9.76 -3.97
N GLU A 16 11.21 10.50 -3.95
CA GLU A 16 11.71 11.17 -5.16
C GLU A 16 12.19 10.16 -6.21
N LEU A 17 12.79 9.06 -5.80
CA LEU A 17 13.15 7.97 -6.72
C LEU A 17 11.91 7.40 -7.42
N VAL A 18 10.79 7.35 -6.70
CA VAL A 18 9.52 6.85 -7.27
C VAL A 18 8.95 7.87 -8.25
N ARG A 19 9.01 9.17 -7.94
CA ARG A 19 8.59 10.24 -8.86
C ARG A 19 9.46 10.26 -10.12
N GLU A 20 10.79 10.14 -9.96
CA GLU A 20 11.72 10.03 -11.08
C GLU A 20 11.40 8.82 -11.98
N SER A 21 11.10 7.67 -11.37
CA SER A 21 10.69 6.48 -12.09
C SER A 21 9.36 6.69 -12.87
N GLN A 22 8.41 7.42 -12.29
CA GLN A 22 7.18 7.80 -12.98
C GLN A 22 7.44 8.76 -14.14
N ARG A 23 8.33 9.75 -13.97
CA ARG A 23 8.76 10.65 -15.06
C ARG A 23 9.37 9.85 -16.21
N LYS A 24 10.29 8.91 -15.92
CA LYS A 24 10.90 8.03 -16.94
C LYS A 24 9.88 7.17 -17.68
N ARG A 25 8.71 6.92 -17.10
CA ARG A 25 7.59 6.18 -17.71
C ARG A 25 6.54 7.07 -18.37
N PHE A 26 6.73 8.38 -18.38
CA PHE A 26 5.72 9.35 -18.83
C PHE A 26 4.39 9.23 -18.07
N ALA A 27 4.43 8.73 -16.83
CA ALA A 27 3.29 8.60 -15.96
C ALA A 27 3.20 9.77 -14.96
N SER A 28 2.01 10.03 -14.42
CA SER A 28 1.79 11.16 -13.51
C SER A 28 2.52 11.00 -12.18
N GLU A 29 3.26 12.02 -11.77
CA GLU A 29 3.89 12.11 -10.46
C GLU A 29 2.87 12.33 -9.34
N SER A 30 1.72 12.95 -9.63
CA SER A 30 0.67 13.22 -8.66
C SER A 30 0.13 11.95 -7.99
N LEU A 31 0.21 10.79 -8.68
CA LEU A 31 -0.17 9.51 -8.11
C LEU A 31 0.64 9.16 -6.85
N VAL A 32 1.91 9.54 -6.80
CA VAL A 32 2.78 9.31 -5.64
C VAL A 32 2.29 10.13 -4.46
N ASP A 33 1.94 11.40 -4.68
CA ASP A 33 1.46 12.30 -3.64
C ASP A 33 0.06 11.89 -3.13
N GLU A 34 -0.80 11.43 -4.04
CA GLU A 34 -2.10 10.87 -3.67
C GLU A 34 -1.93 9.64 -2.76
N VAL A 35 -1.07 8.69 -3.13
CA VAL A 35 -0.83 7.49 -2.31
C VAL A 35 -0.23 7.86 -0.95
N LEU A 36 0.69 8.83 -0.90
CA LEU A 36 1.24 9.34 0.35
C LEU A 36 0.17 9.98 1.26
N SER A 37 -0.76 10.74 0.68
CA SER A 37 -1.86 11.33 1.44
C SER A 37 -2.82 10.27 1.99
N MET A 38 -3.16 9.27 1.16
CA MET A 38 -4.00 8.13 1.56
C MET A 38 -3.32 7.29 2.64
N TYR A 39 -2.01 7.09 2.55
CA TYR A 39 -1.24 6.40 3.57
C TYR A 39 -1.28 7.12 4.92
N LYS A 40 -1.07 8.44 4.93
CA LYS A 40 -1.18 9.25 6.15
C LYS A 40 -2.58 9.19 6.76
N HIS A 41 -3.60 9.24 5.93
CA HIS A 41 -4.98 9.12 6.38
C HIS A 41 -5.24 7.74 7.02
N TRP A 42 -4.88 6.66 6.34
CA TRP A 42 -5.00 5.30 6.89
C TRP A 42 -4.24 5.13 8.20
N THR A 43 -3.00 5.61 8.29
CA THR A 43 -2.20 5.55 9.53
C THR A 43 -2.87 6.29 10.68
N SER A 44 -3.50 7.45 10.41
CA SER A 44 -4.27 8.19 11.42
C SER A 44 -5.47 7.40 11.92
N LEU A 45 -6.21 6.75 11.03
CA LEU A 45 -7.35 5.90 11.40
C LEU A 45 -6.89 4.68 12.21
N GLU A 46 -5.79 4.06 11.82
CA GLU A 46 -5.20 2.91 12.55
C GLU A 46 -4.75 3.32 13.94
N PHE A 47 -4.14 4.49 14.09
CA PHE A 47 -3.78 5.04 15.40
C PHE A 47 -5.01 5.25 16.30
N GLN A 48 -6.11 5.79 15.75
CA GLN A 48 -7.36 5.96 16.50
C GLN A 48 -7.95 4.62 16.93
N LEU A 49 -7.96 3.62 16.05
CA LEU A 49 -8.41 2.27 16.38
C LEU A 49 -7.58 1.65 17.51
N ASN A 50 -6.26 1.76 17.41
CA ASN A 50 -5.34 1.26 18.43
C ASN A 50 -5.52 1.99 19.77
N SER A 51 -5.79 3.29 19.76
CA SER A 51 -6.10 4.06 20.97
C SER A 51 -7.38 3.55 21.64
N MET A 52 -8.45 3.33 20.90
CA MET A 52 -9.69 2.75 21.43
C MET A 52 -9.47 1.34 22.01
N GLN A 53 -8.66 0.51 21.35
CA GLN A 53 -8.31 -0.82 21.88
C GLN A 53 -7.52 -0.74 23.18
N GLN A 54 -6.60 0.23 23.30
CA GLN A 54 -5.88 0.46 24.55
C GLN A 54 -6.82 0.91 25.68
N GLU A 55 -7.82 1.74 25.39
CA GLU A 55 -8.84 2.13 26.35
C GLU A 55 -9.65 0.93 26.83
N VAL A 56 -10.11 0.06 25.92
CA VAL A 56 -10.78 -1.20 26.30
C VAL A 56 -9.91 -2.03 27.23
N ASN A 57 -8.62 -2.15 26.92
CA ASN A 57 -7.69 -2.91 27.75
C ASN A 57 -7.52 -2.31 29.17
N LYS A 58 -7.50 -0.97 29.27
CA LYS A 58 -7.46 -0.28 30.58
C LYS A 58 -8.74 -0.54 31.38
N VAL A 59 -9.90 -0.35 30.77
CA VAL A 59 -11.21 -0.61 31.40
C VAL A 59 -11.32 -2.08 31.82
N GLN A 60 -10.85 -3.01 30.98
CA GLN A 60 -10.84 -4.44 31.29
C GLN A 60 -9.98 -4.77 32.53
N LYS A 61 -8.82 -4.12 32.67
CA LYS A 61 -7.98 -4.28 33.88
C LYS A 61 -8.69 -3.77 35.12
N THR A 62 -9.38 -2.63 35.06
CA THR A 62 -10.17 -2.06 36.15
C THR A 62 -11.31 -3.00 36.55
N ILE A 63 -12.07 -3.52 35.58
CA ILE A 63 -13.13 -4.50 35.79
C ILE A 63 -12.58 -5.72 36.53
N THR A 64 -11.43 -6.22 36.08
CA THR A 64 -10.81 -7.41 36.69
C THR A 64 -10.37 -7.15 38.15
N ALA A 65 -9.82 -5.95 38.43
CA ALA A 65 -9.42 -5.56 39.77
C ALA A 65 -10.64 -5.43 40.70
N LYS A 66 -11.71 -4.74 40.28
CA LYS A 66 -12.95 -4.58 41.04
C LYS A 66 -13.64 -5.93 41.35
N LYS A 67 -13.71 -6.82 40.34
CA LYS A 67 -14.26 -8.16 40.52
C LYS A 67 -13.47 -9.00 41.55
N LYS A 68 -12.13 -8.87 41.57
CA LYS A 68 -11.30 -9.51 42.59
C LYS A 68 -11.54 -8.95 43.98
N ALA A 69 -11.81 -7.63 44.06
CA ALA A 69 -12.17 -6.98 45.32
C ALA A 69 -13.63 -7.22 45.75
N LYS A 70 -14.42 -7.97 44.95
CA LYS A 70 -15.87 -8.16 45.13
C LYS A 70 -16.67 -6.84 45.12
N GLU A 71 -16.18 -5.84 44.40
CA GLU A 71 -16.83 -4.54 44.17
C GLU A 71 -17.67 -4.60 42.90
N ASP A 72 -18.68 -3.71 42.85
CA ASP A 72 -19.51 -3.55 41.67
C ASP A 72 -18.72 -2.92 40.52
N ALA A 73 -18.89 -3.47 39.32
CA ALA A 73 -18.20 -3.04 38.08
C ALA A 73 -19.18 -2.80 36.93
N ASP A 74 -20.46 -2.58 37.21
CA ASP A 74 -21.50 -2.46 36.18
C ASP A 74 -21.28 -1.22 35.28
N ALA A 75 -20.82 -0.11 35.85
CA ALA A 75 -20.50 1.11 35.13
C ALA A 75 -19.36 0.90 34.12
N GLU A 76 -18.28 0.20 34.52
CA GLU A 76 -17.16 -0.12 33.66
C GLU A 76 -17.53 -1.16 32.57
N LEU A 77 -18.44 -2.07 32.89
CA LEU A 77 -18.98 -3.00 31.91
C LEU A 77 -19.81 -2.28 30.84
N ALA A 78 -20.62 -1.28 31.22
CA ALA A 78 -21.35 -0.45 30.26
C ALA A 78 -20.39 0.36 29.39
N GLN A 79 -19.41 1.02 30.00
CA GLN A 79 -18.39 1.77 29.29
C GLN A 79 -17.60 0.90 28.28
N LYS A 80 -17.22 -0.30 28.69
CA LYS A 80 -16.55 -1.25 27.79
C LYS A 80 -17.42 -1.57 26.58
N LYS A 81 -18.71 -1.87 26.79
CA LYS A 81 -19.65 -2.18 25.70
C LYS A 81 -19.77 -1.03 24.69
N GLU A 82 -19.79 0.22 25.15
CA GLU A 82 -19.85 1.39 24.28
C GLU A 82 -18.57 1.51 23.42
N ILE A 83 -17.39 1.29 24.02
CA ILE A 83 -16.14 1.37 23.27
C ILE A 83 -16.03 0.22 22.28
N ASP A 84 -16.41 -0.99 22.68
CA ASP A 84 -16.42 -2.16 21.80
C ASP A 84 -17.37 -1.96 20.61
N ALA A 85 -18.54 -1.36 20.79
CA ALA A 85 -19.45 -1.00 19.70
C ALA A 85 -18.80 0.00 18.73
N LYS A 86 -18.17 1.07 19.25
CA LYS A 86 -17.43 2.04 18.43
C LYS A 86 -16.31 1.39 17.62
N ILE A 87 -15.58 0.44 18.20
CA ILE A 87 -14.52 -0.32 17.53
C ILE A 87 -15.09 -1.15 16.37
N ILE A 88 -16.25 -1.81 16.59
CA ILE A 88 -16.91 -2.61 15.55
C ILE A 88 -17.29 -1.75 14.37
N ASP A 89 -17.88 -0.57 14.61
CA ASP A 89 -18.28 0.37 13.56
C ASP A 89 -17.08 1.03 12.87
N PHE A 90 -15.97 1.22 13.60
CA PHE A 90 -14.77 1.90 13.06
C PHE A 90 -13.86 0.99 12.22
N LYS A 91 -13.78 -0.30 12.54
CA LYS A 91 -12.95 -1.27 11.83
C LYS A 91 -13.17 -1.31 10.31
N PRO A 92 -14.41 -1.33 9.79
CA PRO A 92 -14.63 -1.34 8.35
C PRO A 92 -14.07 -0.08 7.66
N HIS A 93 -14.12 1.09 8.29
CA HIS A 93 -13.56 2.33 7.74
C HIS A 93 -12.03 2.25 7.58
N VAL A 94 -11.34 1.68 8.58
CA VAL A 94 -9.89 1.45 8.51
C VAL A 94 -9.56 0.47 7.37
N ALA A 95 -10.30 -0.62 7.27
CA ALA A 95 -10.08 -1.64 6.23
C ALA A 95 -10.39 -1.11 4.82
N GLU A 96 -11.39 -0.25 4.68
CA GLU A 96 -11.71 0.40 3.41
C GLU A 96 -10.61 1.39 2.99
N ALA A 97 -10.13 2.22 3.91
CA ALA A 97 -9.04 3.14 3.66
C ALA A 97 -7.75 2.39 3.26
N GLU A 98 -7.43 1.28 3.92
CA GLU A 98 -6.30 0.42 3.54
C GLU A 98 -6.47 -0.15 2.13
N ARG A 99 -7.64 -0.69 1.83
CA ARG A 99 -7.94 -1.28 0.51
C ARG A 99 -7.84 -0.23 -0.60
N ALA A 100 -8.42 0.94 -0.40
CA ALA A 100 -8.36 2.04 -1.36
C ALA A 100 -6.91 2.51 -1.60
N MET A 101 -6.14 2.68 -0.54
CA MET A 101 -4.73 3.05 -0.62
C MET A 101 -3.90 1.99 -1.36
N ARG A 102 -4.08 0.70 -1.05
CA ARG A 102 -3.38 -0.40 -1.74
C ARG A 102 -3.75 -0.48 -3.21
N ALA A 103 -5.03 -0.35 -3.55
CA ALA A 103 -5.50 -0.33 -4.93
C ALA A 103 -4.84 0.80 -5.73
N LYS A 104 -4.75 2.00 -5.14
CA LYS A 104 -4.08 3.14 -5.76
C LYS A 104 -2.57 2.92 -5.88
N ALA A 105 -1.91 2.35 -4.87
CA ALA A 105 -0.49 2.02 -4.90
C ALA A 105 -0.14 0.99 -6.01
N CYS A 106 -1.07 0.09 -6.35
CA CYS A 106 -0.89 -0.86 -7.45
C CYS A 106 -0.81 -0.18 -8.83
N THR A 107 -1.33 1.04 -8.98
CA THR A 107 -1.23 1.79 -10.25
C THR A 107 0.15 2.41 -10.45
N ILE A 108 0.95 2.55 -9.40
CA ILE A 108 2.33 3.03 -9.50
C ILE A 108 3.21 1.93 -10.06
N GLY A 109 3.93 2.23 -11.15
CA GLY A 109 4.90 1.32 -11.75
C GLY A 109 6.10 1.07 -10.83
N ASN A 110 6.79 -0.04 -11.02
CA ASN A 110 8.01 -0.34 -10.28
C ASN A 110 9.15 0.61 -10.69
N LEU A 111 10.23 0.64 -9.91
CA LEU A 111 11.40 1.47 -10.22
C LEU A 111 12.00 1.10 -11.57
N VAL A 112 12.34 2.12 -12.36
CA VAL A 112 13.05 1.96 -13.64
C VAL A 112 14.53 1.93 -13.37
N GLY A 113 15.23 0.89 -13.86
CA GLY A 113 16.68 0.78 -13.70
C GLY A 113 17.43 1.85 -14.50
N ASP A 114 18.62 2.22 -14.03
CA ASP A 114 19.42 3.31 -14.64
C ASP A 114 19.86 3.04 -16.08
N LYS A 115 19.94 1.76 -16.46
CA LYS A 115 20.34 1.33 -17.81
C LYS A 115 19.19 1.28 -18.81
N VAL A 116 17.96 1.52 -18.36
CA VAL A 116 16.78 1.50 -19.23
C VAL A 116 16.68 2.86 -19.93
N PRO A 117 16.65 2.90 -21.27
CA PRO A 117 16.45 4.16 -21.99
C PRO A 117 15.10 4.78 -21.67
N VAL A 118 15.07 6.10 -21.64
CA VAL A 118 13.83 6.85 -21.41
C VAL A 118 13.20 7.14 -22.76
N SER A 119 12.22 6.33 -23.13
CA SER A 119 11.49 6.48 -24.39
C SER A 119 10.02 6.14 -24.23
N SER A 120 9.18 6.73 -25.07
CA SER A 120 7.75 6.40 -25.19
C SER A 120 7.48 5.33 -26.26
N THR A 121 8.48 5.00 -27.09
CA THR A 121 8.41 4.02 -28.18
C THR A 121 9.51 2.98 -28.04
N GLU A 122 9.44 1.92 -28.85
CA GLU A 122 10.44 0.86 -28.88
C GLU A 122 11.69 1.24 -29.69
N ASP A 123 11.63 2.32 -30.46
CA ASP A 123 12.69 2.71 -31.41
C ASP A 123 14.01 3.03 -30.71
N ASP A 124 13.93 3.58 -29.48
CA ASP A 124 15.10 3.94 -28.69
C ASP A 124 15.63 2.79 -27.82
N ASN A 125 15.05 1.59 -27.92
CA ASN A 125 15.51 0.45 -27.14
C ASN A 125 16.91 0.02 -27.55
N LEU A 126 17.80 -0.15 -26.57
CA LEU A 126 19.14 -0.63 -26.79
C LEU A 126 19.11 -2.09 -27.24
N THR A 127 19.61 -2.37 -28.43
CA THR A 127 19.79 -3.73 -28.92
C THR A 127 20.95 -4.39 -28.17
N LEU A 128 20.66 -5.23 -27.19
CA LEU A 128 21.66 -5.95 -26.38
C LEU A 128 22.31 -7.10 -27.15
N ARG A 129 21.53 -7.78 -27.97
CA ARG A 129 21.97 -8.95 -28.75
C ARG A 129 21.05 -9.16 -29.93
N THR A 130 21.62 -9.35 -31.09
CA THR A 130 20.90 -9.79 -32.29
C THR A 130 21.13 -11.29 -32.44
N CYS A 131 20.08 -12.10 -32.32
CA CYS A 131 20.13 -13.51 -32.73
C CYS A 131 19.79 -13.58 -34.22
N LEU A 132 20.49 -14.45 -34.95
CA LEU A 132 20.18 -14.74 -36.34
C LEU A 132 18.75 -15.24 -36.47
N LEU A 133 18.03 -14.56 -37.33
CA LEU A 133 16.60 -14.68 -37.57
C LEU A 133 16.23 -16.05 -38.10
N TYR A 134 15.44 -16.77 -37.35
CA TYR A 134 14.69 -17.92 -37.86
C TYR A 134 13.47 -17.54 -38.70
N THR A 135 13.22 -16.22 -38.90
CA THR A 135 12.01 -15.73 -39.59
C THR A 135 12.07 -15.75 -41.09
N SER A 136 13.26 -15.95 -41.71
CA SER A 136 13.37 -16.04 -43.16
C SER A 136 13.21 -17.44 -43.73
N ASP A 137 13.29 -18.49 -42.87
CA ASP A 137 13.32 -19.85 -43.32
C ASP A 137 11.95 -20.57 -43.29
N ALA A 138 11.00 -20.02 -42.53
CA ALA A 138 9.67 -20.60 -42.43
C ALA A 138 8.73 -20.28 -43.62
N ALA A 139 9.10 -19.31 -44.47
CA ALA A 139 8.29 -18.91 -45.59
C ALA A 139 8.69 -19.62 -46.94
N ASP A 140 9.82 -20.28 -46.98
CA ASP A 140 10.34 -20.87 -48.23
C ASP A 140 10.11 -22.37 -48.39
N GLU A 141 9.66 -23.05 -47.35
CA GLU A 141 9.37 -24.52 -47.39
C GLU A 141 7.93 -24.83 -47.85
N GLY A 142 7.13 -23.88 -48.28
CA GLY A 142 5.73 -24.07 -48.64
C GLY A 142 5.41 -24.25 -50.10
N LEU A 143 6.40 -24.27 -51.01
CA LEU A 143 6.16 -24.42 -52.44
C LEU A 143 6.99 -25.54 -53.06
N GLY A 144 6.74 -26.74 -52.63
CA GLY A 144 7.20 -27.97 -53.25
C GLY A 144 6.05 -28.82 -53.74
N VAL A 145 5.66 -28.61 -55.05
CA VAL A 145 4.84 -29.49 -55.91
C VAL A 145 3.39 -29.59 -55.62
#